data_ea96d79440de890746521cb3f9dd51ac
#
_entry.id   ea96d79440de890746521cb3f9dd51ac
#
_cell.length_a   1.000
_cell.length_b   1.000
_cell.length_c   1.000
_cell.angle_alpha   90.00
_cell.angle_beta   90.00
_cell.angle_gamma   90.00
#
_symmetry.space_group_name_H-M   'P 1'
#
loop_
_entity.id
_entity.type
_entity.pdbx_description
1 polymer ?
#
loop_
_entity_poly.entity_id
_entity_poly.type
_entity_poly.pdbx_seq_one_letter_code
_entity_poly.pdbx_strand_id
1 'polypeptide(L)'
;MTNVEILDTARDRAGGYKVDMTRGERIGRVSSEWFSRPADERYLSLTDLHAAVHGRTERGRTRTVESAAIRVEASRDDAERLALMLPGSDAPIAPTHWSFGQLAGLVGAPAAYLRQLPAPLAGINLQYGLTSHRAEQVKTLEVEDGRVELRAVTGPDYGRIFDHELVAAVQRIAGNGTGDTRWKVPGVLDWSTGIYNPRVDVTQDTTTLYASDRDVFLFLVDDLNPIKAGQLPDGSPDL
;
A
#
# COMPACT_ATOMS: atom_id res chain seq x y z
N MET A 1 -38.89 -3.02 12.88
CA MET A 1 -37.73 -2.78 13.78
C MET A 1 -37.06 -1.48 13.40
N THR A 2 -36.81 -0.62 14.35
CA THR A 2 -36.11 0.66 14.10
C THR A 2 -34.64 0.42 13.97
N ASN A 3 -33.89 1.28 13.22
CA ASN A 3 -32.44 1.19 13.06
C ASN A 3 -31.69 1.08 14.39
N VAL A 4 -32.23 1.68 15.44
CA VAL A 4 -31.65 1.66 16.79
C VAL A 4 -31.67 0.26 17.39
N GLU A 5 -32.76 -0.51 17.18
CA GLU A 5 -32.87 -1.89 17.69
C GLU A 5 -31.88 -2.84 16.99
N ILE A 6 -31.58 -2.60 15.71
CA ILE A 6 -30.65 -3.43 14.96
C ILE A 6 -29.20 -3.13 15.32
N LEU A 7 -28.87 -1.86 15.50
CA LEU A 7 -27.57 -1.46 16.04
C LEU A 7 -27.37 -2.04 17.44
N ASP A 8 -28.41 -2.09 18.26
CA ASP A 8 -28.35 -2.68 19.59
C ASP A 8 -28.22 -4.22 19.56
N THR A 9 -28.86 -4.89 18.61
CA THR A 9 -28.72 -6.34 18.43
C THR A 9 -27.39 -6.73 17.77
N ALA A 10 -26.79 -5.86 16.99
CA ALA A 10 -25.47 -6.06 16.39
C ALA A 10 -24.32 -5.73 17.35
N ARG A 11 -24.58 -5.06 18.47
CA ARG A 11 -23.60 -4.81 19.52
C ARG A 11 -23.31 -6.11 20.28
N ASP A 12 -22.04 -6.42 20.41
CA ASP A 12 -21.60 -7.40 21.39
C ASP A 12 -21.74 -6.83 22.82
N ARG A 13 -21.58 -7.68 23.84
CA ARG A 13 -21.64 -7.26 25.24
C ARG A 13 -20.58 -6.23 25.64
N ALA A 14 -19.53 -6.08 24.84
CA ALA A 14 -18.47 -5.08 24.99
C ALA A 14 -18.76 -3.75 24.27
N GLY A 15 -19.87 -3.65 23.55
CA GLY A 15 -20.30 -2.44 22.84
C GLY A 15 -19.72 -2.28 21.45
N GLY A 16 -19.18 -3.35 20.86
CA GLY A 16 -18.74 -3.39 19.47
C GLY A 16 -19.90 -3.59 18.49
N TYR A 17 -19.63 -3.31 17.24
CA TYR A 17 -20.54 -3.57 16.11
C TYR A 17 -19.97 -4.70 15.27
N LYS A 18 -20.83 -5.63 14.86
CA LYS A 18 -20.43 -6.65 13.90
C LYS A 18 -20.44 -6.03 12.50
N VAL A 19 -19.27 -5.99 11.86
CA VAL A 19 -19.11 -5.52 10.50
C VAL A 19 -19.00 -6.71 9.58
N ASP A 20 -19.95 -6.86 8.63
CA ASP A 20 -19.83 -7.87 7.59
C ASP A 20 -18.89 -7.39 6.49
N MET A 21 -17.63 -7.83 6.58
CA MET A 21 -16.59 -7.53 5.59
C MET A 21 -16.61 -8.50 4.40
N THR A 22 -17.57 -9.45 4.36
CA THR A 22 -17.59 -10.51 3.35
C THR A 22 -18.48 -10.21 2.16
N ARG A 23 -19.14 -9.06 2.16
CA ARG A 23 -19.93 -8.62 1.01
C ARG A 23 -19.02 -8.09 -0.09
N GLY A 24 -19.05 -8.76 -1.21
CA GLY A 24 -18.18 -8.57 -2.33
C GLY A 24 -17.36 -9.83 -2.61
N GLU A 25 -16.66 -9.87 -3.72
CA GLU A 25 -15.76 -10.98 -4.02
C GLU A 25 -14.65 -11.03 -2.96
N ARG A 26 -14.55 -12.14 -2.25
CA ARG A 26 -13.43 -12.43 -1.37
C ARG A 26 -12.15 -12.57 -2.19
N ILE A 27 -11.44 -11.48 -2.36
CA ILE A 27 -10.05 -11.54 -2.80
C ILE A 27 -9.21 -11.85 -1.56
N GLY A 28 -9.09 -13.12 -1.21
CA GLY A 28 -8.41 -13.57 0.01
C GLY A 28 -6.97 -13.08 0.17
N ARG A 29 -6.32 -12.68 -0.94
CA ARG A 29 -4.99 -12.06 -0.93
C ARG A 29 -4.98 -10.65 -0.32
N VAL A 30 -6.00 -9.84 -0.59
CA VAL A 30 -6.05 -8.45 -0.07
C VAL A 30 -6.21 -8.45 1.45
N SER A 31 -7.11 -9.28 1.96
CA SER A 31 -7.33 -9.39 3.41
C SER A 31 -6.09 -9.88 4.15
N SER A 32 -5.39 -10.91 3.64
CA SER A 32 -4.19 -11.44 4.27
C SER A 32 -3.02 -10.44 4.30
N GLU A 33 -2.91 -9.59 3.29
CA GLU A 33 -1.87 -8.56 3.25
C GLU A 33 -2.08 -7.48 4.33
N TRP A 34 -3.31 -7.15 4.67
CA TRP A 34 -3.60 -6.16 5.73
C TRP A 34 -3.19 -6.66 7.11
N PHE A 35 -3.41 -7.94 7.40
CA PHE A 35 -3.04 -8.54 8.68
C PHE A 35 -1.54 -8.71 8.88
N SER A 36 -0.80 -8.86 7.79
CA SER A 36 0.64 -9.13 7.83
C SER A 36 1.51 -7.87 7.71
N ARG A 37 0.93 -6.68 7.75
CA ARG A 37 1.68 -5.43 7.67
C ARG A 37 2.64 -5.29 8.84
N PRO A 38 3.92 -4.99 8.60
CA PRO A 38 4.89 -4.75 9.67
C PRO A 38 4.53 -3.47 10.46
N ALA A 39 5.01 -3.38 11.68
CA ALA A 39 4.65 -2.29 12.59
C ALA A 39 5.11 -0.91 12.10
N ASP A 40 6.21 -0.84 11.36
CA ASP A 40 6.75 0.38 10.78
C ASP A 40 5.95 0.91 9.56
N GLU A 41 5.02 0.11 9.04
CA GLU A 41 4.07 0.52 8.01
C GLU A 41 2.70 0.94 8.58
N ARG A 42 2.52 0.93 9.90
CA ARG A 42 1.25 1.19 10.60
C ARG A 42 1.29 2.52 11.34
N TYR A 43 0.24 3.31 11.21
CA TYR A 43 0.14 4.66 11.78
C TYR A 43 -1.09 4.81 12.66
N LEU A 44 -1.01 5.64 13.69
CA LEU A 44 -2.10 5.84 14.65
C LEU A 44 -2.96 7.05 14.32
N SER A 45 -2.47 7.94 13.47
CA SER A 45 -3.18 9.15 13.05
C SER A 45 -2.86 9.48 11.59
N LEU A 46 -3.74 10.27 10.97
CA LEU A 46 -3.47 10.80 9.63
C LEU A 46 -2.28 11.76 9.60
N THR A 47 -2.00 12.44 10.70
CA THR A 47 -0.83 13.33 10.83
C THR A 47 0.47 12.52 10.79
N ASP A 48 0.54 11.41 11.54
CA ASP A 48 1.73 10.56 11.54
C ASP A 48 1.94 9.90 10.17
N LEU A 49 0.86 9.39 9.58
CA LEU A 49 0.89 8.82 8.25
C LEU A 49 1.35 9.87 7.21
N HIS A 50 0.79 11.08 7.25
CA HIS A 50 1.19 12.15 6.34
C HIS A 50 2.66 12.50 6.48
N ALA A 51 3.15 12.68 7.71
CA ALA A 51 4.56 12.98 7.96
C ALA A 51 5.50 11.89 7.39
N ALA A 52 5.15 10.62 7.58
CA ALA A 52 5.93 9.51 7.06
C ALA A 52 5.98 9.47 5.53
N VAL A 53 4.81 9.57 4.84
CA VAL A 53 4.77 9.52 3.37
C VAL A 53 5.32 10.80 2.73
N HIS A 54 5.21 11.95 3.40
CA HIS A 54 5.82 13.21 2.96
C HIS A 54 7.34 13.12 3.04
N GLY A 55 7.90 12.72 4.18
CA GLY A 55 9.34 12.54 4.34
C GLY A 55 9.92 11.50 3.35
N ARG A 56 9.14 10.46 3.00
CA ARG A 56 9.51 9.52 1.93
C ARG A 56 9.59 10.21 0.57
N THR A 57 8.65 11.12 0.28
CA THR A 57 8.65 11.88 -0.97
C THR A 57 9.81 12.87 -1.05
N GLU A 58 10.17 13.54 0.06
CA GLU A 58 11.31 14.46 0.12
C GLU A 58 12.65 13.76 -0.15
N ARG A 59 12.79 12.50 0.26
CA ARG A 59 13.94 11.66 -0.05
C ARG A 59 13.83 11.00 -1.43
N GLY A 60 12.74 11.26 -2.15
CA GLY A 60 12.44 10.68 -3.45
C GLY A 60 13.07 11.46 -4.60
N ARG A 61 13.56 10.75 -5.61
CA ARG A 61 14.04 11.32 -6.88
C ARG A 61 13.34 10.65 -8.04
N THR A 62 12.72 11.45 -8.90
CA THR A 62 12.14 10.95 -10.16
C THR A 62 13.08 11.29 -11.31
N ARG A 63 13.34 10.32 -12.19
CA ARG A 63 14.14 10.49 -13.41
C ARG A 63 13.45 9.84 -14.59
N THR A 64 13.67 10.38 -15.77
CA THR A 64 13.34 9.72 -17.03
C THR A 64 14.62 9.21 -17.66
N VAL A 65 14.67 7.92 -17.93
CA VAL A 65 15.84 7.23 -18.50
C VAL A 65 15.44 6.32 -19.64
N GLU A 66 16.37 6.07 -20.57
CA GLU A 66 16.16 5.04 -21.59
C GLU A 66 16.23 3.63 -20.95
N SER A 67 15.28 2.77 -21.23
CA SER A 67 15.23 1.41 -20.69
C SER A 67 16.51 0.62 -21.01
N ALA A 68 17.05 0.76 -22.21
CA ALA A 68 18.27 0.12 -22.66
C ALA A 68 19.53 0.61 -21.93
N ALA A 69 19.48 1.76 -21.28
CA ALA A 69 20.60 2.29 -20.49
C ALA A 69 20.62 1.81 -19.04
N ILE A 70 19.56 1.12 -18.59
CA ILE A 70 19.52 0.48 -17.28
C ILE A 70 20.41 -0.76 -17.30
N ARG A 71 21.33 -0.88 -16.34
CA ARG A 71 22.17 -2.06 -16.13
C ARG A 71 21.62 -2.86 -14.96
N VAL A 72 21.54 -4.18 -15.13
CA VAL A 72 21.07 -5.11 -14.10
C VAL A 72 22.18 -6.08 -13.78
N GLU A 73 22.57 -6.16 -12.52
CA GLU A 73 23.66 -7.00 -12.04
C GLU A 73 23.22 -7.73 -10.77
N ALA A 74 23.93 -8.80 -10.39
CA ALA A 74 23.84 -9.29 -9.02
C ALA A 74 24.47 -8.27 -8.08
N SER A 75 23.89 -8.09 -6.90
CA SER A 75 24.47 -7.19 -5.90
C SER A 75 25.86 -7.67 -5.48
N ARG A 76 26.76 -6.73 -5.26
CA ARG A 76 28.12 -7.07 -4.77
C ARG A 76 28.12 -7.46 -3.30
N ASP A 77 27.19 -6.92 -2.55
CA ASP A 77 27.10 -7.14 -1.11
C ASP A 77 26.28 -8.40 -0.77
N ASP A 78 25.39 -8.80 -1.68
CA ASP A 78 24.53 -9.97 -1.52
C ASP A 78 24.25 -10.59 -2.91
N ALA A 79 24.93 -11.68 -3.22
CA ALA A 79 24.79 -12.37 -4.51
C ALA A 79 23.40 -12.95 -4.78
N GLU A 80 22.54 -13.04 -3.76
CA GLU A 80 21.14 -13.45 -3.92
C GLU A 80 20.22 -12.29 -4.31
N ARG A 81 20.73 -11.05 -4.34
CA ARG A 81 19.96 -9.84 -4.67
C ARG A 81 20.41 -9.20 -5.96
N LEU A 82 19.48 -8.54 -6.60
CA LEU A 82 19.76 -7.72 -7.78
C LEU A 82 20.11 -6.30 -7.38
N ALA A 83 20.99 -5.71 -8.17
CA ALA A 83 21.32 -4.29 -8.16
C ALA A 83 21.12 -3.70 -9.55
N LEU A 84 20.73 -2.46 -9.61
CA LEU A 84 20.50 -1.70 -10.83
C LEU A 84 21.45 -0.51 -10.87
N MET A 85 22.05 -0.27 -12.01
CA MET A 85 22.77 0.97 -12.28
C MET A 85 21.93 1.78 -13.27
N LEU A 86 21.48 2.93 -12.84
CA LEU A 86 20.79 3.88 -13.70
C LEU A 86 21.76 4.95 -14.24
N PRO A 87 21.50 5.51 -15.41
CA PRO A 87 22.33 6.60 -15.94
C PRO A 87 22.46 7.75 -14.92
N GLY A 88 23.72 8.13 -14.63
CA GLY A 88 24.02 9.20 -13.66
C GLY A 88 23.80 8.80 -12.18
N SER A 89 23.76 7.52 -11.85
CA SER A 89 23.85 7.04 -10.48
C SER A 89 25.28 6.61 -10.17
N ASP A 90 25.80 7.08 -9.04
CA ASP A 90 27.15 6.73 -8.57
C ASP A 90 27.16 5.43 -7.75
N ALA A 91 25.99 4.97 -7.33
CA ALA A 91 25.83 3.78 -6.51
C ALA A 91 24.74 2.84 -7.08
N PRO A 92 24.86 1.53 -6.80
CA PRO A 92 23.84 0.57 -7.17
C PRO A 92 22.53 0.81 -6.42
N ILE A 93 21.41 0.58 -7.08
CA ILE A 93 20.07 0.81 -6.61
C ILE A 93 19.37 -0.54 -6.45
N ALA A 94 18.79 -0.81 -5.29
CA ALA A 94 18.06 -2.04 -5.04
C ALA A 94 16.60 -1.92 -5.51
N PRO A 95 16.09 -2.84 -6.35
CA PRO A 95 14.67 -2.84 -6.68
C PRO A 95 13.85 -3.33 -5.48
N THR A 96 12.71 -2.68 -5.21
CA THR A 96 11.70 -3.24 -4.31
C THR A 96 10.97 -4.41 -4.98
N HIS A 97 10.21 -5.16 -4.20
CA HIS A 97 9.38 -6.23 -4.75
C HIS A 97 8.43 -5.73 -5.85
N TRP A 98 7.87 -4.53 -5.65
CA TRP A 98 6.95 -3.92 -6.60
C TRP A 98 7.65 -3.46 -7.89
N SER A 99 8.71 -2.68 -7.77
CA SER A 99 9.45 -2.18 -8.94
C SER A 99 10.13 -3.29 -9.75
N PHE A 100 10.55 -4.38 -9.08
CA PHE A 100 11.00 -5.59 -9.77
C PHE A 100 9.89 -6.17 -10.66
N GLY A 101 8.65 -6.22 -10.16
CA GLY A 101 7.50 -6.64 -10.97
C GLY A 101 7.26 -5.75 -12.18
N GLN A 102 7.42 -4.43 -12.02
CA GLN A 102 7.30 -3.47 -13.11
C GLN A 102 8.43 -3.62 -14.14
N LEU A 103 9.67 -3.82 -13.70
CA LEU A 103 10.79 -4.12 -14.61
C LEU A 103 10.55 -5.40 -15.40
N ALA A 104 10.11 -6.45 -14.75
CA ALA A 104 9.77 -7.72 -15.41
C ALA A 104 8.64 -7.53 -16.43
N GLY A 105 7.60 -6.77 -16.08
CA GLY A 105 6.51 -6.42 -17.00
C GLY A 105 6.98 -5.61 -18.20
N LEU A 106 7.89 -4.65 -18.00
CA LEU A 106 8.47 -3.84 -19.07
C LEU A 106 9.18 -4.69 -20.14
N VAL A 107 9.87 -5.74 -19.72
CA VAL A 107 10.57 -6.67 -20.63
C VAL A 107 9.73 -7.88 -21.05
N GLY A 108 8.47 -7.94 -20.69
CA GLY A 108 7.59 -9.05 -21.01
C GLY A 108 7.92 -10.36 -20.31
N ALA A 109 8.69 -10.34 -19.22
CA ALA A 109 9.12 -11.53 -18.50
C ALA A 109 8.20 -11.83 -17.28
N PRO A 110 7.93 -13.12 -16.98
CA PRO A 110 7.11 -13.51 -15.83
C PRO A 110 7.84 -13.22 -14.50
N ALA A 111 7.44 -12.18 -13.77
CA ALA A 111 8.06 -11.77 -12.51
C ALA A 111 8.12 -12.90 -11.47
N ALA A 112 7.06 -13.72 -11.37
CA ALA A 112 7.02 -14.84 -10.45
C ALA A 112 8.10 -15.90 -10.75
N TYR A 113 8.36 -16.16 -12.02
CA TYR A 113 9.44 -17.06 -12.43
C TYR A 113 10.81 -16.47 -12.15
N LEU A 114 11.03 -15.21 -12.52
CA LEU A 114 12.32 -14.54 -12.30
C LEU A 114 12.71 -14.49 -10.81
N ARG A 115 11.74 -14.38 -9.90
CA ARG A 115 11.98 -14.39 -8.45
C ARG A 115 12.42 -15.75 -7.90
N GLN A 116 12.25 -16.83 -8.66
CA GLN A 116 12.69 -18.17 -8.29
C GLN A 116 14.10 -18.48 -8.79
N LEU A 117 14.63 -17.63 -9.66
CA LEU A 117 15.98 -17.80 -10.20
C LEU A 117 17.02 -17.20 -9.26
N PRO A 118 18.24 -17.73 -9.23
CA PRO A 118 19.38 -17.02 -8.66
C PRO A 118 19.53 -15.64 -9.28
N ALA A 119 19.94 -14.65 -8.48
CA ALA A 119 20.03 -13.26 -8.92
C ALA A 119 20.82 -13.05 -10.23
N PRO A 120 21.96 -13.74 -10.48
CA PRO A 120 22.66 -13.60 -11.76
C PRO A 120 21.80 -14.00 -12.98
N LEU A 121 21.03 -15.09 -12.87
CA LEU A 121 20.16 -15.55 -13.97
C LEU A 121 18.97 -14.61 -14.16
N ALA A 122 18.35 -14.15 -13.10
CA ALA A 122 17.29 -13.15 -13.17
C ALA A 122 17.81 -11.85 -13.80
N GLY A 123 19.00 -11.41 -13.41
CA GLY A 123 19.68 -10.23 -13.95
C GLY A 123 19.95 -10.34 -15.45
N ILE A 124 20.47 -11.47 -15.92
CA ILE A 124 20.72 -11.72 -17.35
C ILE A 124 19.40 -11.65 -18.13
N ASN A 125 18.33 -12.26 -17.64
CA ASN A 125 17.04 -12.24 -18.30
C ASN A 125 16.47 -10.81 -18.41
N LEU A 126 16.51 -10.05 -17.31
CA LEU A 126 16.06 -8.65 -17.31
C LEU A 126 16.94 -7.80 -18.24
N GLN A 127 18.26 -7.93 -18.16
CA GLN A 127 19.18 -7.18 -19.01
C GLN A 127 18.97 -7.48 -20.50
N TYR A 128 18.78 -8.75 -20.84
CA TYR A 128 18.47 -9.15 -22.22
C TYR A 128 17.18 -8.46 -22.70
N GLY A 129 16.12 -8.52 -21.89
CA GLY A 129 14.86 -7.88 -22.23
C GLY A 129 14.98 -6.36 -22.38
N LEU A 130 15.66 -5.67 -21.47
CA LEU A 130 15.88 -4.22 -21.53
C LEU A 130 16.63 -3.77 -22.78
N THR A 131 17.56 -4.61 -23.28
CA THR A 131 18.37 -4.28 -24.46
C THR A 131 17.76 -4.78 -25.77
N SER A 132 16.95 -5.83 -25.73
CA SER A 132 16.36 -6.47 -26.93
C SER A 132 15.01 -5.87 -27.31
N HIS A 133 14.27 -5.31 -26.37
CA HIS A 133 13.07 -4.56 -26.65
C HIS A 133 13.40 -3.19 -27.23
N ARG A 134 12.44 -2.65 -27.99
CA ARG A 134 12.60 -1.27 -28.49
C ARG A 134 12.88 -0.36 -27.30
N ALA A 135 13.97 0.40 -27.36
CA ALA A 135 14.32 1.35 -26.34
C ALA A 135 13.15 2.31 -26.11
N GLU A 136 12.65 2.33 -24.91
CA GLU A 136 11.56 3.19 -24.47
C GLU A 136 12.04 4.01 -23.29
N GLN A 137 11.57 5.24 -23.23
CA GLN A 137 11.79 6.05 -22.03
C GLN A 137 10.91 5.54 -20.92
N VAL A 138 11.49 5.42 -19.75
CA VAL A 138 10.79 5.03 -18.52
C VAL A 138 11.04 6.07 -17.44
N LYS A 139 10.03 6.27 -16.60
CA LYS A 139 10.12 7.14 -15.45
C LYS A 139 10.38 6.28 -14.20
N THR A 140 11.50 6.55 -13.53
CA THR A 140 11.87 5.88 -12.28
C THR A 140 11.50 6.74 -11.07
N LEU A 141 11.22 6.11 -9.94
CA LEU A 141 11.18 6.73 -8.62
C LEU A 141 12.19 6.01 -7.74
N GLU A 142 13.14 6.75 -7.26
CA GLU A 142 14.18 6.30 -6.33
C GLU A 142 13.95 6.96 -4.98
N VAL A 143 14.15 6.24 -3.89
CA VAL A 143 14.07 6.79 -2.53
C VAL A 143 15.32 6.36 -1.77
N GLU A 144 15.94 7.32 -1.08
CA GLU A 144 17.09 7.07 -0.22
C GLU A 144 16.61 6.88 1.23
N ASP A 145 16.82 5.66 1.73
CA ASP A 145 16.51 5.30 3.11
C ASP A 145 17.57 4.30 3.63
N GLY A 146 18.72 4.85 4.04
CA GLY A 146 19.92 4.07 4.36
C GLY A 146 20.63 3.49 3.13
N ARG A 147 19.88 3.11 2.13
CA ARG A 147 20.34 2.76 0.77
C ARG A 147 19.38 3.36 -0.26
N VAL A 148 19.82 3.45 -1.50
CA VAL A 148 18.93 3.89 -2.58
C VAL A 148 18.10 2.70 -3.07
N GLU A 149 16.79 2.85 -3.03
CA GLU A 149 15.83 1.88 -3.52
C GLU A 149 15.10 2.38 -4.76
N LEU A 150 14.96 1.52 -5.76
CA LEU A 150 14.04 1.77 -6.86
C LEU A 150 12.62 1.40 -6.42
N ARG A 151 11.78 2.39 -6.25
CA ARG A 151 10.40 2.22 -5.79
C ARG A 151 9.42 1.99 -6.92
N ALA A 152 9.67 2.60 -8.09
CA ALA A 152 8.80 2.41 -9.24
C ALA A 152 9.53 2.58 -10.57
N VAL A 153 9.03 1.87 -11.60
CA VAL A 153 9.35 2.05 -13.02
C VAL A 153 8.04 2.11 -13.79
N THR A 154 7.79 3.22 -14.44
CA THR A 154 6.52 3.48 -15.14
C THR A 154 6.77 4.07 -16.53
N GLY A 155 5.75 4.14 -17.35
CA GLY A 155 5.84 4.85 -18.63
C GLY A 155 6.19 6.34 -18.45
N PRO A 156 6.77 6.98 -19.47
CA PRO A 156 7.25 8.38 -19.36
C PRO A 156 6.12 9.37 -19.07
N ASP A 157 4.93 9.09 -19.57
CA ASP A 157 3.75 9.95 -19.40
C ASP A 157 2.93 9.65 -18.15
N TYR A 158 3.40 8.72 -17.31
CA TYR A 158 2.69 8.37 -16.10
C TYR A 158 2.60 9.54 -15.14
N GLY A 159 1.38 10.03 -14.91
CA GLY A 159 1.06 11.04 -13.91
C GLY A 159 1.03 10.40 -12.51
N ARG A 160 2.00 10.71 -11.69
CA ARG A 160 2.09 10.21 -10.33
C ARG A 160 1.32 11.13 -9.37
N ILE A 161 0.43 10.53 -8.61
CA ILE A 161 -0.11 11.14 -7.39
C ILE A 161 0.72 10.58 -6.25
N PHE A 162 1.35 11.46 -5.48
CA PHE A 162 2.12 11.02 -4.32
C PHE A 162 1.21 10.74 -3.13
N ASP A 163 1.58 9.77 -2.32
CA ASP A 163 0.79 9.35 -1.16
C ASP A 163 0.50 10.50 -0.20
N HIS A 164 1.46 11.42 0.01
CA HIS A 164 1.26 12.57 0.87
C HIS A 164 0.17 13.54 0.34
N GLU A 165 0.02 13.67 -0.98
CA GLU A 165 -1.03 14.50 -1.58
C GLU A 165 -2.41 13.88 -1.31
N LEU A 166 -2.51 12.55 -1.42
CA LEU A 166 -3.73 11.82 -1.09
C LEU A 166 -4.07 11.95 0.40
N VAL A 167 -3.10 11.69 1.29
CA VAL A 167 -3.33 11.80 2.74
C VAL A 167 -3.70 13.22 3.14
N ALA A 168 -3.03 14.25 2.59
CA ALA A 168 -3.40 15.64 2.82
C ALA A 168 -4.82 15.98 2.33
N ALA A 169 -5.25 15.38 1.21
CA ALA A 169 -6.62 15.55 0.73
C ALA A 169 -7.65 14.93 1.69
N VAL A 170 -7.36 13.75 2.22
CA VAL A 170 -8.21 13.09 3.23
C VAL A 170 -8.23 13.90 4.53
N GLN A 171 -7.09 14.40 5.01
CA GLN A 171 -7.03 15.22 6.22
C GLN A 171 -7.89 16.49 6.15
N ARG A 172 -8.01 17.12 4.99
CA ARG A 172 -8.90 18.30 4.82
C ARG A 172 -10.37 17.97 5.08
N ILE A 173 -10.78 16.72 4.93
CA ILE A 173 -12.16 16.24 5.13
C ILE A 173 -12.32 15.61 6.50
N ALA A 174 -11.37 14.79 6.89
CA ALA A 174 -11.46 13.89 8.03
C ALA A 174 -10.70 14.38 9.28
N GLY A 175 -10.00 15.52 9.19
CA GLY A 175 -9.14 15.98 10.28
C GLY A 175 -7.98 15.02 10.51
N ASN A 176 -7.65 14.78 11.76
CA ASN A 176 -6.56 13.87 12.13
C ASN A 176 -6.98 12.38 12.22
N GLY A 177 -8.26 12.10 12.11
CA GLY A 177 -8.79 10.74 12.25
C GLY A 177 -8.83 10.25 13.72
N THR A 178 -8.67 11.16 14.68
CA THR A 178 -8.66 10.86 16.12
C THR A 178 -9.95 11.29 16.83
N GLY A 179 -11.00 11.62 16.08
CA GLY A 179 -12.27 12.09 16.60
C GLY A 179 -12.35 13.61 16.72
N ASP A 180 -11.43 14.36 16.15
CA ASP A 180 -11.47 15.82 15.98
C ASP A 180 -12.51 16.27 14.94
N THR A 181 -12.97 15.36 14.12
CA THR A 181 -14.13 15.46 13.24
C THR A 181 -15.05 14.26 13.46
N ARG A 182 -16.11 14.13 12.65
CA ARG A 182 -16.97 12.92 12.64
C ARG A 182 -16.24 11.67 12.12
N TRP A 183 -15.14 11.84 11.36
CA TRP A 183 -14.36 10.74 10.81
C TRP A 183 -13.26 10.34 11.78
N LYS A 184 -13.12 9.05 11.99
CA LYS A 184 -12.06 8.54 12.86
C LYS A 184 -11.50 7.21 12.37
N VAL A 185 -10.27 6.94 12.75
CA VAL A 185 -9.67 5.61 12.63
C VAL A 185 -10.44 4.68 13.59
N PRO A 186 -10.96 3.54 13.14
CA PRO A 186 -11.61 2.61 14.04
C PRO A 186 -10.57 1.99 14.98
N GLY A 187 -10.81 2.10 16.30
CA GLY A 187 -9.87 1.62 17.32
C GLY A 187 -9.77 0.11 17.40
N VAL A 188 -10.86 -0.59 17.12
CA VAL A 188 -10.88 -2.04 16.90
C VAL A 188 -11.77 -2.32 15.72
N LEU A 189 -11.15 -2.61 14.60
CA LEU A 189 -11.75 -3.42 13.58
C LEU A 189 -11.01 -4.75 13.61
N ASP A 190 -11.52 -5.67 14.41
CA ASP A 190 -11.02 -7.03 14.35
C ASP A 190 -11.56 -7.69 13.09
N TRP A 191 -10.72 -7.70 12.07
CA TRP A 191 -11.03 -8.28 10.77
C TRP A 191 -11.33 -9.78 10.84
N SER A 192 -10.84 -10.47 11.89
CA SER A 192 -11.06 -11.90 12.08
C SER A 192 -12.47 -12.19 12.59
N THR A 193 -12.98 -11.32 13.45
CA THR A 193 -14.31 -11.43 14.05
C THR A 193 -15.35 -10.52 13.40
N GLY A 194 -14.90 -9.52 12.62
CA GLY A 194 -15.74 -8.49 12.04
C GLY A 194 -16.38 -7.57 13.10
N ILE A 195 -15.74 -7.40 14.25
CA ILE A 195 -16.24 -6.55 15.33
C ILE A 195 -15.53 -5.19 15.27
N TYR A 196 -16.32 -4.13 15.24
CA TYR A 196 -15.90 -2.74 15.40
C TYR A 196 -16.34 -2.21 16.76
N ASN A 197 -15.39 -1.65 17.52
CA ASN A 197 -15.70 -1.00 18.79
C ASN A 197 -15.19 0.45 18.79
N PRO A 198 -16.08 1.46 18.67
CA PRO A 198 -15.69 2.86 18.59
C PRO A 198 -15.12 3.43 19.90
N ARG A 199 -15.17 2.66 21.01
CA ARG A 199 -14.72 3.10 22.33
C ARG A 199 -13.31 2.64 22.68
N VAL A 200 -12.71 1.84 21.82
CA VAL A 200 -11.35 1.33 22.05
C VAL A 200 -10.36 2.22 21.32
N ASP A 201 -9.28 2.55 22.00
CA ASP A 201 -8.21 3.35 21.44
C ASP A 201 -7.51 2.66 20.28
N VAL A 202 -7.08 3.43 19.31
CA VAL A 202 -6.28 2.94 18.18
C VAL A 202 -4.91 2.53 18.69
N THR A 203 -4.49 1.33 18.32
CA THR A 203 -3.16 0.79 18.61
C THR A 203 -2.48 0.38 17.32
N GLN A 204 -1.19 0.05 17.40
CA GLN A 204 -0.43 -0.49 16.26
C GLN A 204 -1.06 -1.78 15.70
N ASP A 205 -1.70 -2.58 16.54
CA ASP A 205 -2.32 -3.84 16.14
C ASP A 205 -3.73 -3.67 15.57
N THR A 206 -4.40 -2.57 15.91
CA THR A 206 -5.79 -2.33 15.53
C THR A 206 -5.99 -1.23 14.50
N THR A 207 -4.95 -0.47 14.19
CA THR A 207 -5.05 0.62 13.22
C THR A 207 -5.39 0.14 11.81
N THR A 208 -6.08 1.00 11.07
CA THR A 208 -6.43 0.80 9.67
C THR A 208 -5.76 1.83 8.75
N LEU A 209 -4.68 2.46 9.25
CA LEU A 209 -3.84 3.36 8.48
C LEU A 209 -2.52 2.69 8.17
N TYR A 210 -2.23 2.48 6.88
CA TYR A 210 -1.04 1.81 6.41
C TYR A 210 -0.39 2.57 5.25
N ALA A 211 0.94 2.53 5.17
CA ALA A 211 1.67 2.94 3.98
C ALA A 211 2.89 2.06 3.77
N SER A 212 2.94 1.38 2.64
CA SER A 212 4.05 0.54 2.21
C SER A 212 4.83 1.16 1.04
N ASP A 213 5.63 0.35 0.39
CA ASP A 213 6.33 0.73 -0.83
C ASP A 213 5.42 0.78 -2.08
N ARG A 214 4.25 0.16 -2.03
CA ARG A 214 3.36 0.05 -3.19
C ARG A 214 2.00 0.70 -3.00
N ASP A 215 1.53 0.84 -1.75
CA ASP A 215 0.18 1.29 -1.48
C ASP A 215 0.09 2.12 -0.20
N VAL A 216 -0.93 2.95 -0.13
CA VAL A 216 -1.40 3.61 1.08
C VAL A 216 -2.84 3.19 1.31
N PHE A 217 -3.17 2.87 2.53
CA PHE A 217 -4.51 2.45 2.92
C PHE A 217 -5.02 3.30 4.08
N LEU A 218 -6.22 3.85 3.91
CA LEU A 218 -6.87 4.76 4.81
C LEU A 218 -8.31 4.28 4.99
N PHE A 219 -8.59 3.60 6.10
CA PHE A 219 -9.96 3.25 6.43
C PHE A 219 -10.42 4.07 7.62
N LEU A 220 -11.46 4.87 7.41
CA LEU A 220 -12.06 5.75 8.40
C LEU A 220 -13.55 5.45 8.51
N VAL A 221 -14.11 5.66 9.68
CA VAL A 221 -15.54 5.46 9.95
C VAL A 221 -16.19 6.74 10.43
N ASP A 222 -17.46 6.91 10.05
CA ASP A 222 -18.40 7.84 10.66
C ASP A 222 -19.47 7.01 11.38
N ASP A 223 -19.21 6.68 12.62
CA ASP A 223 -20.09 5.85 13.44
C ASP A 223 -21.33 6.59 13.97
N LEU A 224 -21.39 7.91 13.75
CA LEU A 224 -22.55 8.72 14.10
C LEU A 224 -23.62 8.76 13.00
N ASN A 225 -23.21 8.46 11.75
CA ASN A 225 -24.10 8.54 10.59
C ASN A 225 -24.01 7.25 9.73
N PRO A 226 -24.44 6.10 10.24
CA PRO A 226 -24.40 4.85 9.49
C PRO A 226 -25.34 4.94 8.27
N ILE A 227 -24.87 4.43 7.13
CA ILE A 227 -25.64 4.38 5.90
C ILE A 227 -26.37 3.04 5.83
N LYS A 228 -27.68 3.09 5.59
CA LYS A 228 -28.45 1.87 5.29
C LYS A 228 -28.11 1.39 3.90
N ALA A 229 -27.52 0.22 3.78
CA ALA A 229 -27.16 -0.36 2.50
C ALA A 229 -28.28 -1.23 1.87
N GLY A 230 -29.34 -1.55 2.59
CA GLY A 230 -30.46 -2.35 2.10
C GLY A 230 -31.13 -3.17 3.18
N GLN A 231 -31.71 -4.30 2.78
CA GLN A 231 -32.27 -5.29 3.72
C GLN A 231 -31.60 -6.63 3.52
N LEU A 232 -31.26 -7.28 4.61
CA LEU A 232 -30.80 -8.67 4.60
C LEU A 232 -31.95 -9.60 4.22
N PRO A 233 -31.67 -10.85 3.80
CA PRO A 233 -32.74 -11.83 3.46
C PRO A 233 -33.74 -12.10 4.57
N ASP A 234 -33.38 -11.84 5.82
CA ASP A 234 -34.25 -11.94 6.99
C ASP A 234 -35.10 -10.67 7.23
N GLY A 235 -35.02 -9.66 6.35
CA GLY A 235 -35.73 -8.39 6.44
C GLY A 235 -35.09 -7.36 7.35
N SER A 236 -33.97 -7.67 8.01
CA SER A 236 -33.20 -6.70 8.82
C SER A 236 -32.46 -5.70 7.91
N PRO A 237 -32.24 -4.45 8.32
CA PRO A 237 -31.44 -3.53 7.51
C PRO A 237 -30.01 -4.00 7.40
N ASP A 238 -29.46 -3.77 6.25
CA ASP A 238 -28.07 -3.85 5.93
C ASP A 238 -27.42 -2.49 6.24
N LEU A 239 -26.46 -2.46 7.14
CA LEU A 239 -25.79 -1.26 7.63
C LEU A 239 -24.36 -1.18 7.14
#